data_a941ac0d1bce8dd575f263b163265958
#
_entry.id   a941ac0d1bce8dd575f263b163265958
#
_cell.length_a   1.000
_cell.length_b   1.000
_cell.length_c   1.000
_cell.angle_alpha   90.00
_cell.angle_beta   90.00
_cell.angle_gamma   90.00
#
_symmetry.space_group_name_H-M   'P 1'
#
loop_
_entity.id
_entity.type
_entity.pdbx_description
1 polymer ?
#
loop_
_entity_poly.entity_id
_entity_poly.type
_entity_poly.pdbx_seq_one_letter_code
_entity_poly.pdbx_strand_id
1 'polypeptide(L)'
;NGGANAKASTDGSAVGYRVGQQRLVNETPKRDLDTEKVSYVAQSSNPFSLHSVVPADQAVYTKKALERIGDVDQFLVDELGYNDKDDMYKALASEQADSVALAIHQAKQGKAFIIGDMTGIGKGRQAAAMIRFAYKQGNIPVFITAKKDLFSDIYRDLKSIGNSELRPFIWAADDKVHSADMTDKDGNIVFKRTSDKEQKRVMEYLVKNGKLPEEYDYIVTTYDSFNSGTIEYENGNKKARKDGKGSKNGQLKRDVLEHIALNANVIMDESHKAGGQGGGSAYLQYVVPKLNAVTFLSATYAKRPDNMPIYALRTSMNQAGMESSELIDAIKRGGATLQEIMSQALASSGQFIRRERDMTGVTIDWKAIDDPEVVAEQREQYDSIIGLFNDIINFQRTYVSAYVDRRNEELAEVQSSIGIMRGTEALGIKNQPFASKTYNMVQQVLLSLKAREAAKSGIEHLKNGEKIVIALNNTNESQTGQFGIGEEIDAPDLGVSLKKGLEGTLRYTSKNAKDESESGYIN
;
A
#
# COMPACT_ATOMS: atom_id res chain seq x y z
N ASN A 1 11.43 -46.47 -21.57
CA ASN A 1 11.82 -46.59 -22.96
C ASN A 1 10.87 -45.77 -23.84
N GLY A 2 11.38 -44.75 -24.50
CA GLY A 2 10.66 -44.02 -25.54
C GLY A 2 10.85 -42.51 -25.43
N GLY A 3 12.08 -42.03 -25.68
CA GLY A 3 12.34 -40.62 -25.93
C GLY A 3 11.78 -40.21 -27.29
N ALA A 4 11.14 -39.09 -27.35
CA ALA A 4 10.82 -38.41 -28.60
C ALA A 4 11.41 -36.99 -28.57
N ASN A 5 12.53 -36.84 -29.29
CA ASN A 5 13.10 -35.54 -29.66
C ASN A 5 12.13 -34.78 -30.55
N ALA A 6 11.66 -33.63 -30.10
CA ALA A 6 11.01 -32.65 -30.96
C ALA A 6 12.09 -31.71 -31.53
N LYS A 7 12.36 -31.80 -32.82
CA LYS A 7 13.14 -30.85 -33.60
C LYS A 7 12.37 -29.54 -33.74
N ALA A 8 13.03 -28.45 -33.39
CA ALA A 8 12.54 -27.12 -33.71
C ALA A 8 12.60 -26.92 -35.22
N SER A 9 11.45 -26.64 -35.88
CA SER A 9 11.38 -26.15 -37.25
C SER A 9 11.45 -24.63 -37.23
N THR A 10 12.49 -24.10 -37.87
CA THR A 10 12.61 -22.69 -38.26
C THR A 10 11.77 -22.47 -39.50
N ASP A 11 10.50 -22.12 -39.33
CA ASP A 11 9.73 -21.55 -40.43
C ASP A 11 8.97 -20.32 -39.90
N GLY A 12 9.28 -19.19 -40.49
CA GLY A 12 8.76 -17.87 -40.09
C GLY A 12 7.34 -17.62 -40.60
N SER A 13 6.37 -18.37 -40.12
CA SER A 13 4.96 -18.07 -40.31
C SER A 13 4.39 -17.47 -39.04
N ALA A 14 3.81 -16.28 -39.16
CA ALA A 14 3.07 -15.60 -38.15
C ALA A 14 2.11 -16.57 -37.44
N VAL A 15 2.38 -16.86 -36.17
CA VAL A 15 1.45 -17.57 -35.31
C VAL A 15 0.33 -16.58 -35.00
N GLY A 16 -0.66 -16.54 -35.90
CA GLY A 16 -1.95 -15.97 -35.59
C GLY A 16 -2.52 -16.75 -34.42
N TYR A 17 -2.62 -16.11 -33.27
CA TYR A 17 -3.43 -16.62 -32.17
C TYR A 17 -4.89 -16.67 -32.67
N ARG A 18 -5.30 -17.80 -33.23
CA ARG A 18 -6.71 -18.17 -33.24
C ARG A 18 -7.08 -18.34 -31.77
N VAL A 19 -7.73 -17.35 -31.21
CA VAL A 19 -8.57 -17.51 -30.03
C VAL A 19 -9.70 -18.45 -30.48
N GLY A 20 -9.42 -19.74 -30.37
CA GLY A 20 -10.48 -20.75 -30.47
C GLY A 20 -11.51 -20.39 -29.43
N GLN A 21 -12.80 -20.57 -29.79
CA GLN A 21 -13.91 -20.58 -28.85
C GLN A 21 -13.79 -21.78 -27.88
N GLN A 22 -12.72 -21.83 -27.11
CA GLN A 22 -12.77 -22.46 -25.81
C GLN A 22 -13.49 -21.43 -24.92
N ARG A 23 -14.73 -21.72 -24.56
CA ARG A 23 -15.28 -21.27 -23.32
C ARG A 23 -14.15 -21.40 -22.31
N LEU A 24 -13.50 -20.28 -21.99
CA LEU A 24 -12.93 -20.08 -20.71
C LEU A 24 -14.14 -20.09 -19.77
N VAL A 25 -14.57 -21.28 -19.41
CA VAL A 25 -15.14 -21.50 -18.10
C VAL A 25 -13.96 -21.16 -17.20
N ASN A 26 -13.83 -19.88 -16.88
CA ASN A 26 -13.21 -19.46 -15.66
C ASN A 26 -14.12 -19.99 -14.55
N GLU A 27 -14.05 -21.28 -14.31
CA GLU A 27 -14.09 -21.75 -12.96
C GLU A 27 -12.86 -21.11 -12.33
N THR A 28 -13.01 -19.85 -11.90
CA THR A 28 -12.29 -19.39 -10.70
C THR A 28 -12.44 -20.58 -9.77
N PRO A 29 -11.33 -21.22 -9.33
CA PRO A 29 -11.46 -22.28 -8.36
C PRO A 29 -12.39 -21.70 -7.31
N LYS A 30 -13.58 -22.28 -7.19
CA LYS A 30 -14.48 -21.99 -6.09
C LYS A 30 -13.54 -22.04 -4.89
N ARG A 31 -13.36 -20.93 -4.23
CA ARG A 31 -12.79 -20.91 -2.88
C ARG A 31 -13.83 -21.60 -2.02
N ASP A 32 -13.91 -22.91 -2.12
CA ASP A 32 -14.68 -23.79 -1.24
C ASP A 32 -13.93 -23.98 0.08
N LEU A 33 -13.40 -22.88 0.60
CA LEU A 33 -13.26 -22.63 2.01
C LEU A 33 -14.22 -21.46 2.31
N ASP A 34 -15.51 -21.68 2.10
CA ASP A 34 -16.54 -20.97 2.84
C ASP A 34 -16.39 -21.43 4.30
N THR A 35 -15.38 -20.87 4.97
CA THR A 35 -15.33 -20.91 6.41
C THR A 35 -16.63 -20.26 6.88
N GLU A 36 -17.47 -21.04 7.51
CA GLU A 36 -18.75 -20.60 8.05
C GLU A 36 -18.51 -19.31 8.82
N LYS A 37 -19.14 -18.22 8.38
CA LYS A 37 -19.06 -16.94 9.07
C LYS A 37 -20.16 -16.87 10.11
N VAL A 38 -19.77 -16.44 11.31
CA VAL A 38 -20.69 -16.25 12.42
C VAL A 38 -20.70 -14.78 12.82
N SER A 39 -21.80 -14.35 13.45
CA SER A 39 -21.86 -13.02 14.05
C SER A 39 -20.77 -12.88 15.12
N TYR A 40 -20.02 -11.79 15.07
CA TYR A 40 -19.01 -11.51 16.08
C TYR A 40 -19.70 -11.08 17.38
N VAL A 41 -19.38 -11.76 18.48
CA VAL A 41 -19.83 -11.41 19.81
C VAL A 41 -18.67 -10.79 20.56
N ALA A 42 -18.74 -9.47 20.76
CA ALA A 42 -17.70 -8.75 21.48
C ALA A 42 -17.63 -9.15 22.96
N GLN A 43 -16.45 -9.04 23.57
CA GLN A 43 -16.26 -9.17 25.01
C GLN A 43 -16.43 -7.84 25.73
N SER A 44 -16.26 -6.71 25.04
CA SER A 44 -16.65 -5.41 25.54
C SER A 44 -18.16 -5.35 25.74
N SER A 45 -18.61 -4.80 26.87
CA SER A 45 -20.02 -4.62 27.22
C SER A 45 -20.64 -3.36 26.61
N ASN A 46 -19.92 -2.67 25.72
CA ASN A 46 -20.46 -1.49 25.03
C ASN A 46 -21.72 -1.88 24.23
N PRO A 47 -22.87 -1.24 24.47
CA PRO A 47 -24.10 -1.54 23.75
C PRO A 47 -24.05 -1.16 22.27
N PHE A 48 -23.12 -0.31 21.85
CA PHE A 48 -22.95 0.07 20.46
C PHE A 48 -22.08 -0.95 19.72
N SER A 49 -22.71 -1.76 18.86
CA SER A 49 -22.08 -2.75 18.00
C SER A 49 -22.14 -2.33 16.53
N LEU A 50 -21.13 -2.75 15.79
CA LEU A 50 -21.03 -2.58 14.33
C LEU A 50 -21.69 -3.73 13.55
N HIS A 51 -22.20 -4.75 14.26
CA HIS A 51 -22.81 -5.96 13.67
C HIS A 51 -21.90 -6.63 12.63
N SER A 52 -20.69 -6.94 13.05
CA SER A 52 -19.69 -7.58 12.19
C SER A 52 -19.79 -9.10 12.21
N VAL A 53 -19.25 -9.74 11.18
CA VAL A 53 -19.12 -11.20 11.08
C VAL A 53 -17.63 -11.58 11.04
N VAL A 54 -17.35 -12.80 11.47
CA VAL A 54 -15.99 -13.35 11.58
C VAL A 54 -16.02 -14.85 11.22
N PRO A 55 -14.93 -15.42 10.66
CA PRO A 55 -14.81 -16.88 10.53
C PRO A 55 -15.01 -17.58 11.87
N ALA A 56 -15.80 -18.65 11.91
CA ALA A 56 -16.21 -19.32 13.15
C ALA A 56 -15.01 -19.72 14.04
N ASP A 57 -13.95 -20.25 13.44
CA ASP A 57 -12.74 -20.63 14.17
C ASP A 57 -12.04 -19.41 14.79
N GLN A 58 -11.97 -18.31 14.06
CA GLN A 58 -11.37 -17.07 14.58
C GLN A 58 -12.19 -16.47 15.72
N ALA A 59 -13.53 -16.59 15.70
CA ALA A 59 -14.39 -16.17 16.80
C ALA A 59 -13.98 -16.85 18.11
N VAL A 60 -13.78 -18.17 18.09
CA VAL A 60 -13.39 -18.97 19.26
C VAL A 60 -12.01 -18.54 19.77
N TYR A 61 -11.03 -18.38 18.90
CA TYR A 61 -9.67 -17.99 19.29
C TYR A 61 -9.61 -16.56 19.83
N THR A 62 -10.29 -15.63 19.17
CA THR A 62 -10.36 -14.23 19.62
C THR A 62 -11.00 -14.14 21.01
N LYS A 63 -12.11 -14.84 21.24
CA LYS A 63 -12.77 -14.90 22.54
C LYS A 63 -11.80 -15.39 23.62
N LYS A 64 -11.12 -16.52 23.40
CA LYS A 64 -10.13 -17.06 24.35
C LYS A 64 -8.96 -16.10 24.61
N ALA A 65 -8.54 -15.32 23.59
CA ALA A 65 -7.48 -14.34 23.76
C ALA A 65 -7.94 -13.16 24.63
N LEU A 66 -9.17 -12.69 24.45
CA LEU A 66 -9.78 -11.62 25.25
C LEU A 66 -10.07 -12.07 26.69
N GLU A 67 -10.50 -13.31 26.91
CA GLU A 67 -10.70 -13.88 28.25
C GLU A 67 -9.42 -13.82 29.10
N ARG A 68 -8.24 -13.85 28.50
CA ARG A 68 -6.95 -13.70 29.21
C ARG A 68 -6.72 -12.28 29.72
N ILE A 69 -7.38 -11.29 29.13
CA ILE A 69 -7.33 -9.88 29.55
C ILE A 69 -8.26 -9.67 30.76
N GLY A 70 -9.37 -10.41 30.82
CA GLY A 70 -10.39 -10.28 31.85
C GLY A 70 -11.44 -9.23 31.50
N ASP A 71 -11.65 -8.21 32.35
CA ASP A 71 -12.57 -7.10 32.07
C ASP A 71 -11.97 -6.17 31.02
N VAL A 72 -12.32 -6.40 29.76
CA VAL A 72 -11.84 -5.65 28.58
C VAL A 72 -12.12 -4.15 28.73
N ASP A 73 -13.28 -3.79 29.22
CA ASP A 73 -13.70 -2.40 29.32
C ASP A 73 -12.90 -1.66 30.40
N GLN A 74 -12.73 -2.28 31.58
CA GLN A 74 -11.90 -1.69 32.63
C GLN A 74 -10.44 -1.60 32.21
N PHE A 75 -9.93 -2.63 31.55
CA PHE A 75 -8.56 -2.62 31.00
C PHE A 75 -8.35 -1.44 30.06
N LEU A 76 -9.30 -1.16 29.16
CA LEU A 76 -9.21 -0.03 28.23
C LEU A 76 -9.37 1.33 28.92
N VAL A 77 -10.24 1.44 29.94
CA VAL A 77 -10.34 2.66 30.75
C VAL A 77 -8.99 3.00 31.37
N ASP A 78 -8.34 2.01 31.97
CA ASP A 78 -7.06 2.20 32.65
C ASP A 78 -5.92 2.52 31.68
N GLU A 79 -5.78 1.75 30.60
CA GLU A 79 -4.67 1.89 29.65
C GLU A 79 -4.79 3.12 28.72
N LEU A 80 -5.99 3.51 28.36
CA LEU A 80 -6.26 4.68 27.54
C LEU A 80 -6.49 5.96 28.37
N GLY A 81 -6.69 5.83 29.68
CA GLY A 81 -6.92 6.94 30.60
C GLY A 81 -8.24 7.66 30.32
N TYR A 82 -9.32 6.91 30.14
CA TYR A 82 -10.69 7.44 30.19
C TYR A 82 -11.14 7.59 31.65
N ASN A 83 -12.12 8.47 31.90
CA ASN A 83 -12.60 8.65 33.26
C ASN A 83 -13.39 7.42 33.77
N ASP A 84 -14.16 6.81 32.87
CA ASP A 84 -15.01 5.65 33.14
C ASP A 84 -15.30 4.88 31.84
N LYS A 85 -16.10 3.81 31.97
CA LYS A 85 -16.52 2.99 30.83
C LYS A 85 -17.42 3.74 29.85
N ASP A 86 -18.27 4.64 30.35
CA ASP A 86 -19.20 5.41 29.49
C ASP A 86 -18.43 6.37 28.56
N ASP A 87 -17.35 6.99 29.04
CA ASP A 87 -16.49 7.82 28.19
C ASP A 87 -15.77 6.97 27.14
N MET A 88 -15.29 5.78 27.51
CA MET A 88 -14.68 4.84 26.57
C MET A 88 -15.70 4.33 25.54
N TYR A 89 -16.94 4.06 25.93
CA TYR A 89 -18.00 3.61 25.03
C TYR A 89 -18.39 4.65 23.98
N LYS A 90 -18.30 5.95 24.28
CA LYS A 90 -18.48 7.02 23.28
C LYS A 90 -17.38 7.03 22.22
N ALA A 91 -16.18 6.57 22.59
CA ALA A 91 -15.01 6.60 21.73
C ALA A 91 -14.91 5.37 20.81
N LEU A 92 -15.17 4.17 21.33
CA LEU A 92 -14.94 2.90 20.65
C LEU A 92 -16.21 2.05 20.67
N ALA A 93 -16.63 1.52 19.52
CA ALA A 93 -17.63 0.47 19.44
C ALA A 93 -17.12 -0.82 20.09
N SER A 94 -18.00 -1.75 20.47
CA SER A 94 -17.64 -2.99 21.14
C SER A 94 -16.57 -3.80 20.40
N GLU A 95 -16.70 -3.93 19.08
CA GLU A 95 -15.72 -4.63 18.25
C GLU A 95 -14.36 -3.90 18.22
N GLN A 96 -14.38 -2.56 18.19
CA GLN A 96 -13.16 -1.76 18.19
C GLN A 96 -12.45 -1.86 19.55
N ALA A 97 -13.21 -1.87 20.64
CA ALA A 97 -12.71 -2.06 22.00
C ALA A 97 -11.92 -3.38 22.10
N ASP A 98 -12.51 -4.49 21.66
CA ASP A 98 -11.84 -5.79 21.67
C ASP A 98 -10.51 -5.80 20.91
N SER A 99 -10.48 -5.20 19.71
CA SER A 99 -9.24 -5.13 18.92
C SER A 99 -8.16 -4.31 19.60
N VAL A 100 -8.55 -3.15 20.16
CA VAL A 100 -7.62 -2.25 20.86
C VAL A 100 -7.09 -2.91 22.12
N ALA A 101 -7.94 -3.63 22.86
CA ALA A 101 -7.50 -4.37 24.04
C ALA A 101 -6.47 -5.44 23.70
N LEU A 102 -6.70 -6.23 22.65
CA LEU A 102 -5.71 -7.21 22.16
C LEU A 102 -4.42 -6.53 21.71
N ALA A 103 -4.52 -5.43 20.94
CA ALA A 103 -3.35 -4.70 20.46
C ALA A 103 -2.50 -4.17 21.63
N ILE A 104 -3.10 -3.56 22.64
CA ILE A 104 -2.42 -3.08 23.84
C ILE A 104 -1.81 -4.25 24.61
N HIS A 105 -2.57 -5.34 24.81
CA HIS A 105 -2.06 -6.53 25.51
C HIS A 105 -0.82 -7.12 24.83
N GLN A 106 -0.79 -7.18 23.50
CA GLN A 106 0.38 -7.64 22.73
C GLN A 106 1.53 -6.62 22.81
N ALA A 107 1.25 -5.32 22.70
CA ALA A 107 2.24 -4.27 22.81
C ALA A 107 3.00 -4.33 24.15
N LYS A 108 2.28 -4.53 25.25
CA LYS A 108 2.86 -4.69 26.61
C LYS A 108 3.76 -5.94 26.73
N GLN A 109 3.58 -6.92 25.88
CA GLN A 109 4.44 -8.11 25.79
C GLN A 109 5.59 -7.97 24.76
N GLY A 110 5.75 -6.80 24.16
CA GLY A 110 6.74 -6.58 23.11
C GLY A 110 6.43 -7.30 21.79
N LYS A 111 5.19 -7.70 21.57
CA LYS A 111 4.72 -8.40 20.36
C LYS A 111 3.92 -7.47 19.46
N ALA A 112 3.80 -7.82 18.20
CA ALA A 112 2.96 -7.11 17.26
C ALA A 112 1.51 -7.61 17.31
N PHE A 113 0.61 -6.74 16.85
CA PHE A 113 -0.78 -7.07 16.59
C PHE A 113 -1.20 -6.66 15.19
N ILE A 114 -2.00 -7.49 14.54
CA ILE A 114 -2.48 -7.26 13.17
C ILE A 114 -4.00 -7.07 13.20
N ILE A 115 -4.45 -5.88 12.82
CA ILE A 115 -5.86 -5.55 12.61
C ILE A 115 -6.18 -5.75 11.13
N GLY A 116 -6.68 -6.93 10.80
CA GLY A 116 -7.06 -7.34 9.45
C GLY A 116 -8.50 -6.99 9.07
N ASP A 117 -9.19 -6.21 9.87
CA ASP A 117 -10.59 -5.83 9.69
C ASP A 117 -10.85 -5.24 8.30
N MET A 118 -11.97 -5.62 7.69
CA MET A 118 -12.40 -5.05 6.41
C MET A 118 -12.78 -3.57 6.56
N THR A 119 -12.90 -2.90 5.42
CA THR A 119 -13.34 -1.50 5.38
C THR A 119 -14.71 -1.34 6.05
N GLY A 120 -14.88 -0.28 6.82
CA GLY A 120 -16.14 0.03 7.52
C GLY A 120 -16.20 -0.45 8.98
N ILE A 121 -15.23 -1.23 9.49
CA ILE A 121 -15.13 -1.59 10.92
C ILE A 121 -14.48 -0.45 11.73
N GLY A 122 -13.91 0.55 11.06
CA GLY A 122 -13.34 1.74 11.72
C GLY A 122 -11.90 1.54 12.20
N LYS A 123 -11.03 1.01 11.34
CA LYS A 123 -9.60 0.87 11.61
C LYS A 123 -8.93 2.19 12.04
N GLY A 124 -9.37 3.33 11.51
CA GLY A 124 -8.85 4.64 11.88
C GLY A 124 -9.04 4.96 13.36
N ARG A 125 -10.22 4.68 13.94
CA ARG A 125 -10.44 4.84 15.40
C ARG A 125 -9.57 3.90 16.22
N GLN A 126 -9.36 2.67 15.76
CA GLN A 126 -8.46 1.72 16.42
C GLN A 126 -7.00 2.23 16.36
N ALA A 127 -6.57 2.79 15.23
CA ALA A 127 -5.27 3.45 15.10
C ALA A 127 -5.13 4.66 16.04
N ALA A 128 -6.15 5.51 16.10
CA ALA A 128 -6.20 6.66 17.01
C ALA A 128 -6.11 6.23 18.48
N ALA A 129 -6.78 5.15 18.87
CA ALA A 129 -6.69 4.58 20.22
C ALA A 129 -5.27 4.08 20.54
N MET A 130 -4.56 3.49 19.55
CA MET A 130 -3.17 3.08 19.73
C MET A 130 -2.20 4.28 19.83
N ILE A 131 -2.48 5.39 19.14
CA ILE A 131 -1.75 6.65 19.31
C ILE A 131 -1.99 7.18 20.74
N ARG A 132 -3.25 7.22 21.20
CA ARG A 132 -3.59 7.62 22.57
C ARG A 132 -2.88 6.76 23.60
N PHE A 133 -2.89 5.44 23.46
CA PHE A 133 -2.19 4.51 24.32
C PHE A 133 -0.69 4.85 24.41
N ALA A 134 -0.02 4.96 23.25
CA ALA A 134 1.41 5.27 23.21
C ALA A 134 1.74 6.61 23.91
N TYR A 135 0.93 7.64 23.65
CA TYR A 135 1.07 8.95 24.29
C TYR A 135 0.90 8.87 25.81
N LYS A 136 -0.13 8.16 26.31
CA LYS A 136 -0.37 7.98 27.75
C LYS A 136 0.74 7.20 28.45
N GLN A 137 1.41 6.28 27.74
CA GLN A 137 2.56 5.54 28.26
C GLN A 137 3.87 6.35 28.21
N GLY A 138 3.87 7.59 27.73
CA GLY A 138 5.07 8.40 27.55
C GLY A 138 5.99 7.94 26.42
N ASN A 139 5.50 7.05 25.55
CA ASN A 139 6.19 6.63 24.33
C ASN A 139 5.93 7.62 23.20
N ILE A 140 6.73 7.53 22.13
CA ILE A 140 6.56 8.34 20.92
C ILE A 140 5.60 7.61 19.97
N PRO A 141 4.35 8.10 19.78
CA PRO A 141 3.45 7.52 18.79
C PRO A 141 3.94 7.90 17.38
N VAL A 142 4.10 6.91 16.50
CA VAL A 142 4.46 7.14 15.10
C VAL A 142 3.42 6.50 14.19
N PHE A 143 2.63 7.33 13.53
CA PHE A 143 1.63 6.87 12.57
C PHE A 143 2.20 6.93 11.16
N ILE A 144 2.24 5.77 10.48
CA ILE A 144 2.73 5.63 9.10
C ILE A 144 1.57 5.18 8.22
N THR A 145 1.29 5.92 7.15
CA THR A 145 0.21 5.58 6.21
C THR A 145 0.64 5.67 4.75
N ALA A 146 -0.24 5.27 3.83
CA ALA A 146 0.06 5.16 2.41
C ALA A 146 0.14 6.50 1.68
N LYS A 147 -0.69 7.49 2.08
CA LYS A 147 -0.82 8.78 1.41
C LYS A 147 -1.04 9.90 2.41
N LYS A 148 -0.62 11.11 2.07
CA LYS A 148 -0.75 12.32 2.91
C LYS A 148 -2.20 12.70 3.18
N ASP A 149 -3.11 12.46 2.24
CA ASP A 149 -4.54 12.75 2.39
C ASP A 149 -5.14 12.06 3.62
N LEU A 150 -4.59 10.90 4.00
CA LEU A 150 -5.00 10.14 5.18
C LEU A 150 -4.54 10.78 6.53
N PHE A 151 -3.72 11.83 6.49
CA PHE A 151 -3.35 12.57 7.71
C PHE A 151 -4.56 13.30 8.31
N SER A 152 -5.43 13.83 7.46
CA SER A 152 -6.68 14.44 7.91
C SER A 152 -7.65 13.42 8.52
N ASP A 153 -7.62 12.17 8.02
CA ASP A 153 -8.47 11.10 8.55
C ASP A 153 -8.06 10.72 9.97
N ILE A 154 -6.76 10.52 10.23
CA ILE A 154 -6.32 10.19 11.60
C ILE A 154 -6.57 11.32 12.58
N TYR A 155 -6.49 12.60 12.16
CA TYR A 155 -6.89 13.73 13.01
C TYR A 155 -8.36 13.65 13.38
N ARG A 156 -9.26 13.38 12.40
CA ARG A 156 -10.70 13.24 12.67
C ARG A 156 -11.00 12.07 13.59
N ASP A 157 -10.27 10.97 13.45
CA ASP A 157 -10.39 9.80 14.31
C ASP A 157 -9.90 10.11 15.75
N LEU A 158 -8.77 10.78 15.92
CA LEU A 158 -8.28 11.26 17.23
C LEU A 158 -9.30 12.19 17.90
N LYS A 159 -9.86 13.14 17.15
CA LYS A 159 -10.93 14.01 17.64
C LYS A 159 -12.15 13.21 18.08
N SER A 160 -12.53 12.18 17.34
CA SER A 160 -13.71 11.36 17.64
C SER A 160 -13.57 10.51 18.90
N ILE A 161 -12.35 10.25 19.35
CA ILE A 161 -12.05 9.53 20.60
C ILE A 161 -11.63 10.45 21.75
N GLY A 162 -11.84 11.76 21.60
CA GLY A 162 -11.58 12.75 22.64
C GLY A 162 -10.12 13.22 22.75
N ASN A 163 -9.34 13.19 21.65
CA ASN A 163 -7.95 13.62 21.61
C ASN A 163 -7.65 14.69 20.54
N SER A 164 -8.54 15.67 20.41
CA SER A 164 -8.35 16.79 19.47
C SER A 164 -7.19 17.71 19.82
N GLU A 165 -6.71 17.65 21.06
CA GLU A 165 -5.62 18.47 21.59
C GLU A 165 -4.23 17.97 21.17
N LEU A 166 -4.08 16.71 20.74
CA LEU A 166 -2.78 16.15 20.37
C LEU A 166 -2.24 16.83 19.09
N ARG A 167 -1.00 17.28 19.17
CA ARG A 167 -0.31 18.06 18.15
C ARG A 167 0.62 17.20 17.31
N PRO A 168 0.38 17.08 15.99
CA PRO A 168 1.20 16.28 15.11
C PRO A 168 2.53 16.93 14.74
N PHE A 169 3.62 16.17 14.79
CA PHE A 169 4.79 16.43 13.99
C PHE A 169 4.58 15.82 12.60
N ILE A 170 4.24 16.67 11.61
CA ILE A 170 3.98 16.22 10.24
C ILE A 170 5.30 16.06 9.49
N TRP A 171 5.78 14.83 9.46
CA TRP A 171 7.07 14.45 8.91
C TRP A 171 6.95 14.01 7.45
N ALA A 172 6.53 14.90 6.59
CA ALA A 172 6.34 14.68 5.16
C ALA A 172 6.74 15.92 4.36
N ALA A 173 7.13 15.72 3.12
CA ALA A 173 7.33 16.81 2.16
C ALA A 173 6.02 17.05 1.38
N ASP A 174 5.75 18.30 0.98
CA ASP A 174 4.72 18.55 -0.02
C ASP A 174 5.21 18.06 -1.39
N ASP A 175 4.27 17.68 -2.23
CA ASP A 175 4.50 17.50 -3.65
C ASP A 175 3.60 18.46 -4.44
N LYS A 176 3.68 18.40 -5.75
CA LYS A 176 2.93 19.33 -6.63
C LYS A 176 1.42 19.12 -6.60
N VAL A 177 0.96 17.98 -6.09
CA VAL A 177 -0.43 17.53 -6.18
C VAL A 177 -1.07 17.47 -4.81
N HIS A 178 -0.35 16.99 -3.78
CA HIS A 178 -0.90 16.75 -2.45
C HIS A 178 -0.18 17.59 -1.40
N SER A 179 -0.94 18.40 -0.66
CA SER A 179 -0.47 19.03 0.57
C SER A 179 -0.40 18.00 1.70
N ALA A 180 0.56 18.18 2.60
CA ALA A 180 0.63 17.42 3.84
C ALA A 180 -0.10 18.13 5.01
N ASP A 181 -0.83 19.21 4.76
CA ASP A 181 -1.64 19.88 5.76
C ASP A 181 -2.79 18.97 6.22
N MET A 182 -3.13 19.03 7.48
CA MET A 182 -4.30 18.34 8.01
C MET A 182 -5.51 19.27 8.01
N THR A 183 -6.64 18.76 7.52
CA THR A 183 -7.89 19.51 7.43
C THR A 183 -9.00 18.86 8.26
N ASP A 184 -9.96 19.68 8.67
CA ASP A 184 -11.21 19.21 9.24
C ASP A 184 -12.17 18.69 8.12
N LYS A 185 -13.40 18.31 8.52
CA LYS A 185 -14.43 17.84 7.60
C LYS A 185 -14.92 18.91 6.60
N ASP A 186 -14.70 20.17 6.92
CA ASP A 186 -15.16 21.33 6.14
C ASP A 186 -14.02 21.85 5.23
N GLY A 187 -12.83 21.18 5.26
CA GLY A 187 -11.67 21.53 4.46
C GLY A 187 -10.79 22.63 5.06
N ASN A 188 -11.08 23.09 6.27
CA ASN A 188 -10.24 24.10 6.93
C ASN A 188 -8.96 23.46 7.45
N ILE A 189 -7.83 24.14 7.25
CA ILE A 189 -6.53 23.66 7.75
C ILE A 189 -6.53 23.76 9.28
N VAL A 190 -6.35 22.62 9.95
CA VAL A 190 -6.20 22.51 11.41
C VAL A 190 -4.73 22.50 11.81
N PHE A 191 -3.92 21.72 11.11
CA PHE A 191 -2.48 21.71 11.29
C PHE A 191 -1.78 21.85 9.94
N LYS A 192 -0.91 22.87 9.86
CA LYS A 192 -0.04 23.03 8.69
C LYS A 192 1.09 22.01 8.71
N ARG A 193 1.52 21.61 7.54
CA ARG A 193 2.73 20.81 7.36
C ARG A 193 3.90 21.43 8.12
N THR A 194 4.63 20.63 8.86
CA THR A 194 5.87 21.08 9.50
C THR A 194 6.90 21.48 8.43
N SER A 195 7.40 22.72 8.49
CA SER A 195 8.35 23.23 7.50
C SER A 195 9.65 22.42 7.48
N ASP A 196 10.37 22.42 6.37
CA ASP A 196 11.62 21.63 6.23
C ASP A 196 12.68 22.02 7.25
N LYS A 197 12.77 23.32 7.57
CA LYS A 197 13.66 23.85 8.63
C LYS A 197 13.25 23.28 9.99
N GLU A 198 11.99 23.29 10.29
CA GLU A 198 11.44 22.78 11.54
C GLU A 198 11.55 21.27 11.63
N GLN A 199 11.29 20.54 10.54
CA GLN A 199 11.52 19.10 10.50
C GLN A 199 12.96 18.75 10.86
N LYS A 200 13.95 19.49 10.32
CA LYS A 200 15.35 19.28 10.64
C LYS A 200 15.64 19.53 12.13
N ARG A 201 15.12 20.63 12.70
CA ARG A 201 15.25 20.94 14.13
C ARG A 201 14.69 19.83 15.03
N VAL A 202 13.48 19.35 14.70
CA VAL A 202 12.81 18.28 15.47
C VAL A 202 13.58 16.98 15.36
N MET A 203 14.08 16.63 14.16
CA MET A 203 14.91 15.43 13.98
C MET A 203 16.21 15.47 14.81
N GLU A 204 16.91 16.61 14.80
CA GLU A 204 18.10 16.81 15.63
C GLU A 204 17.76 16.70 17.13
N TYR A 205 16.62 17.24 17.54
CA TYR A 205 16.16 17.15 18.93
C TYR A 205 15.82 15.70 19.32
N LEU A 206 15.14 14.93 18.44
CA LEU A 206 14.84 13.52 18.66
C LEU A 206 16.10 12.68 18.83
N VAL A 207 17.11 12.89 17.98
CA VAL A 207 18.42 12.21 18.09
C VAL A 207 19.12 12.57 19.40
N LYS A 208 19.06 13.83 19.84
CA LYS A 208 19.74 14.28 21.05
C LYS A 208 19.05 13.83 22.34
N ASN A 209 17.71 13.85 22.36
CA ASN A 209 16.94 13.72 23.60
C ASN A 209 16.12 12.42 23.67
N GLY A 210 15.96 11.67 22.58
CA GLY A 210 15.17 10.43 22.53
C GLY A 210 13.66 10.63 22.75
N LYS A 211 13.16 11.87 22.69
CA LYS A 211 11.75 12.25 22.89
C LYS A 211 11.35 13.40 21.99
N LEU A 212 10.05 13.56 21.73
CA LEU A 212 9.53 14.72 21.00
C LEU A 212 9.74 16.02 21.80
N PRO A 213 9.94 17.17 21.11
CA PRO A 213 9.82 18.48 21.74
C PRO A 213 8.39 18.68 22.27
N GLU A 214 8.23 19.52 23.31
CA GLU A 214 6.95 19.73 24.02
C GLU A 214 5.82 20.27 23.14
N GLU A 215 6.14 20.85 22.00
CA GLU A 215 5.16 21.34 21.01
C GLU A 215 4.52 20.25 20.15
N TYR A 216 4.98 18.99 20.24
CA TYR A 216 4.49 17.85 19.47
C TYR A 216 4.22 16.65 20.36
N ASP A 217 3.12 15.93 20.05
CA ASP A 217 2.66 14.81 20.84
C ASP A 217 2.75 13.48 20.09
N TYR A 218 2.72 13.51 18.74
CA TYR A 218 2.90 12.32 17.91
C TYR A 218 3.50 12.65 16.54
N ILE A 219 4.04 11.66 15.87
CA ILE A 219 4.61 11.76 14.53
C ILE A 219 3.63 11.19 13.51
N VAL A 220 3.45 11.89 12.40
CA VAL A 220 2.72 11.36 11.24
C VAL A 220 3.57 11.45 9.98
N THR A 221 3.64 10.34 9.23
CA THR A 221 4.46 10.23 8.03
C THR A 221 3.90 9.21 7.04
N THR A 222 4.51 9.11 5.86
CA THR A 222 4.17 8.11 4.85
C THR A 222 5.29 7.10 4.64
N TYR A 223 4.97 5.94 4.07
CA TYR A 223 5.97 4.93 3.69
C TYR A 223 7.04 5.47 2.75
N ASP A 224 6.69 6.41 1.87
CA ASP A 224 7.63 7.04 0.93
C ASP A 224 8.75 7.80 1.60
N SER A 225 8.54 8.27 2.83
CA SER A 225 9.58 8.91 3.64
C SER A 225 10.81 8.01 3.87
N PHE A 226 10.63 6.70 3.76
CA PHE A 226 11.67 5.70 3.98
C PHE A 226 12.16 5.00 2.70
N ASN A 227 11.63 5.35 1.51
CA ASN A 227 11.95 4.65 0.26
C ASN A 227 13.38 4.88 -0.21
N SER A 228 13.95 6.04 0.07
CA SER A 228 15.27 6.44 -0.42
C SER A 228 16.21 6.73 0.73
N GLY A 229 17.37 6.07 0.75
CA GLY A 229 18.44 6.30 1.72
C GLY A 229 19.79 5.94 1.13
N THR A 230 20.86 6.38 1.77
CA THR A 230 22.26 6.11 1.37
C THR A 230 22.76 4.73 1.85
N ILE A 231 21.95 4.06 2.67
CA ILE A 231 22.21 2.70 3.19
C ILE A 231 21.19 1.73 2.61
N GLU A 232 21.66 0.58 2.18
CA GLU A 232 20.86 -0.59 1.82
C GLU A 232 20.73 -1.51 3.02
N TYR A 233 19.58 -2.14 3.12
CA TYR A 233 19.26 -3.09 4.19
C TYR A 233 18.92 -4.43 3.56
N GLU A 234 19.60 -5.48 4.00
CA GLU A 234 19.40 -6.83 3.49
C GLU A 234 19.60 -7.84 4.62
N ASN A 235 18.62 -8.70 4.86
CA ASN A 235 18.65 -9.75 5.89
C ASN A 235 19.14 -9.24 7.26
N GLY A 236 18.60 -8.07 7.69
CA GLY A 236 18.98 -7.46 8.97
C GLY A 236 20.35 -6.75 9.00
N ASN A 237 21.07 -6.69 7.88
CA ASN A 237 22.38 -6.06 7.78
C ASN A 237 22.28 -4.69 7.07
N LYS A 238 23.23 -3.80 7.43
CA LYS A 238 23.41 -2.49 6.79
C LYS A 238 24.59 -2.52 5.83
N LYS A 239 24.43 -1.94 4.64
CA LYS A 239 25.49 -1.80 3.66
C LYS A 239 25.39 -0.43 2.99
N ALA A 240 26.50 0.27 2.86
CA ALA A 240 26.53 1.54 2.11
C ALA A 240 26.16 1.27 0.63
N ARG A 241 25.32 2.10 0.06
CA ARG A 241 24.96 2.03 -1.37
C ARG A 241 26.18 2.33 -2.23
N LYS A 242 26.46 1.44 -3.15
CA LYS A 242 27.60 1.58 -4.08
C LYS A 242 27.27 2.46 -5.29
N ASP A 243 25.98 2.68 -5.59
CA ASP A 243 25.52 3.40 -6.79
C ASP A 243 25.45 4.92 -6.59
N GLY A 244 25.84 5.44 -5.43
CA GLY A 244 25.76 6.87 -5.10
C GLY A 244 24.35 7.45 -5.12
N LYS A 245 23.33 6.64 -5.37
CA LYS A 245 21.93 7.02 -5.48
C LYS A 245 21.25 6.88 -4.12
N GLY A 246 21.03 7.95 -3.44
CA GLY A 246 20.33 7.91 -2.18
C GLY A 246 20.06 9.31 -1.64
N SER A 247 18.90 9.49 -1.05
CA SER A 247 18.57 10.74 -0.39
C SER A 247 19.21 10.81 0.99
N LYS A 248 20.06 11.82 1.23
CA LYS A 248 20.60 12.10 2.57
C LYS A 248 19.47 12.39 3.56
N ASN A 249 18.43 13.11 3.12
CA ASN A 249 17.26 13.39 3.95
C ASN A 249 16.46 12.10 4.26
N GLY A 250 16.27 11.22 3.26
CA GLY A 250 15.66 9.93 3.49
C GLY A 250 16.47 9.03 4.44
N GLN A 251 17.81 9.07 4.35
CA GLN A 251 18.66 8.35 5.31
C GLN A 251 18.53 8.93 6.72
N LEU A 252 18.55 10.25 6.84
CA LEU A 252 18.36 10.91 8.14
C LEU A 252 17.03 10.50 8.79
N LYS A 253 15.96 10.40 8.02
CA LYS A 253 14.66 9.90 8.52
C LYS A 253 14.74 8.47 9.04
N ARG A 254 15.45 7.59 8.33
CA ARG A 254 15.69 6.22 8.78
C ARG A 254 16.50 6.17 10.07
N ASP A 255 17.57 6.97 10.15
CA ASP A 255 18.44 7.02 11.32
C ASP A 255 17.71 7.57 12.55
N VAL A 256 16.85 8.58 12.39
CA VAL A 256 16.00 9.10 13.47
C VAL A 256 15.04 8.04 13.98
N LEU A 257 14.29 7.36 13.09
CA LEU A 257 13.35 6.33 13.52
C LEU A 257 14.07 5.17 14.22
N GLU A 258 15.24 4.78 13.73
CA GLU A 258 16.06 3.74 14.40
C GLU A 258 16.55 4.21 15.77
N HIS A 259 16.94 5.47 15.89
CA HIS A 259 17.42 6.04 17.15
C HIS A 259 16.35 6.04 18.25
N ILE A 260 15.12 6.42 17.88
CA ILE A 260 13.99 6.45 18.83
C ILE A 260 13.28 5.10 18.98
N ALA A 261 13.73 4.06 18.29
CA ALA A 261 12.98 2.79 18.13
C ALA A 261 12.52 2.18 19.48
N LEU A 262 13.36 2.21 20.51
CA LEU A 262 13.03 1.65 21.83
C LEU A 262 11.93 2.42 22.58
N ASN A 263 11.66 3.67 22.17
CA ASN A 263 10.60 4.50 22.74
C ASN A 263 9.46 4.73 21.75
N ALA A 264 9.53 4.16 20.55
CA ALA A 264 8.54 4.38 19.50
C ALA A 264 7.51 3.26 19.47
N ASN A 265 6.24 3.65 19.57
CA ASN A 265 5.10 2.79 19.25
C ASN A 265 4.63 3.15 17.83
N VAL A 266 4.88 2.25 16.88
CA VAL A 266 4.57 2.49 15.48
C VAL A 266 3.25 1.86 15.09
N ILE A 267 2.36 2.68 14.54
CA ILE A 267 1.06 2.30 14.01
C ILE A 267 1.15 2.39 12.49
N MET A 268 1.09 1.24 11.82
CA MET A 268 1.27 1.11 10.39
C MET A 268 -0.06 0.88 9.69
N ASP A 269 -0.65 1.96 9.19
CA ASP A 269 -1.89 1.91 8.42
C ASP A 269 -1.62 1.52 6.96
N GLU A 270 -2.53 0.78 6.33
CA GLU A 270 -2.31 0.14 5.03
C GLU A 270 -0.96 -0.61 4.97
N SER A 271 -0.68 -1.36 6.02
CA SER A 271 0.63 -1.97 6.29
C SER A 271 1.11 -2.93 5.21
N HIS A 272 0.24 -3.41 4.31
CA HIS A 272 0.64 -4.15 3.10
C HIS A 272 1.57 -3.32 2.18
N LYS A 273 1.58 -1.98 2.30
CA LYS A 273 2.52 -1.10 1.59
C LYS A 273 3.96 -1.20 2.11
N ALA A 274 4.14 -1.64 3.35
CA ALA A 274 5.45 -1.92 3.92
C ALA A 274 6.05 -3.26 3.48
N GLY A 275 5.26 -4.10 2.82
CA GLY A 275 5.71 -5.36 2.24
C GLY A 275 6.50 -5.16 0.93
N GLY A 276 7.08 -6.27 0.43
CA GLY A 276 7.85 -6.28 -0.80
C GLY A 276 9.36 -6.17 -0.57
N GLN A 277 10.11 -6.01 -1.67
CA GLN A 277 11.58 -6.04 -1.69
C GLN A 277 12.21 -4.66 -1.94
N GLY A 278 11.43 -3.59 -1.93
CA GLY A 278 11.93 -2.22 -2.13
C GLY A 278 12.79 -1.72 -0.96
N GLY A 279 13.62 -0.72 -1.20
CA GLY A 279 14.53 -0.18 -0.18
C GLY A 279 13.84 0.34 1.08
N GLY A 280 12.62 0.87 0.96
CA GLY A 280 11.79 1.28 2.11
C GLY A 280 11.29 0.07 2.90
N SER A 281 10.81 -0.96 2.22
CA SER A 281 10.34 -2.20 2.84
C SER A 281 11.48 -2.92 3.56
N ALA A 282 12.66 -3.02 2.94
CA ALA A 282 13.85 -3.61 3.55
C ALA A 282 14.28 -2.86 4.83
N TYR A 283 14.21 -1.52 4.80
CA TYR A 283 14.48 -0.71 5.99
C TYR A 283 13.44 -0.96 7.09
N LEU A 284 12.14 -0.99 6.76
CA LEU A 284 11.09 -1.25 7.74
C LEU A 284 11.21 -2.65 8.35
N GLN A 285 11.56 -3.67 7.55
CA GLN A 285 11.86 -5.00 8.06
C GLN A 285 13.08 -5.01 9.01
N TYR A 286 14.06 -4.15 8.77
CA TYR A 286 15.22 -4.00 9.66
C TYR A 286 14.87 -3.30 10.98
N VAL A 287 14.02 -2.28 10.97
CA VAL A 287 13.73 -1.46 12.15
C VAL A 287 12.61 -2.03 13.02
N VAL A 288 11.60 -2.70 12.44
CA VAL A 288 10.44 -3.25 13.16
C VAL A 288 10.81 -4.13 14.37
N PRO A 289 11.82 -5.03 14.29
CA PRO A 289 12.22 -5.81 15.46
C PRO A 289 12.76 -4.97 16.65
N LYS A 290 13.19 -3.73 16.38
CA LYS A 290 13.81 -2.82 17.38
C LYS A 290 12.80 -1.89 18.05
N LEU A 291 11.60 -1.75 17.47
CA LEU A 291 10.57 -0.84 17.97
C LEU A 291 10.08 -1.26 19.36
N ASN A 292 9.64 -0.30 20.17
CA ASN A 292 8.97 -0.62 21.43
C ASN A 292 7.70 -1.46 21.19
N ALA A 293 6.81 -0.96 20.34
CA ALA A 293 5.61 -1.69 19.91
C ALA A 293 5.28 -1.41 18.43
N VAL A 294 4.57 -2.34 17.79
CA VAL A 294 4.05 -2.15 16.44
C VAL A 294 2.65 -2.72 16.30
N THR A 295 1.75 -1.93 15.71
CA THR A 295 0.41 -2.34 15.34
C THR A 295 0.24 -2.20 13.84
N PHE A 296 -0.14 -3.27 13.16
CA PHE A 296 -0.38 -3.31 11.73
C PHE A 296 -1.87 -3.24 11.44
N LEU A 297 -2.28 -2.35 10.54
CA LEU A 297 -3.66 -2.23 10.08
C LEU A 297 -3.70 -2.43 8.57
N SER A 298 -4.43 -3.43 8.10
CA SER A 298 -4.67 -3.63 6.66
C SER A 298 -5.79 -4.63 6.41
N ALA A 299 -6.80 -4.23 5.65
CA ALA A 299 -7.84 -5.16 5.17
C ALA A 299 -7.28 -6.25 4.22
N THR A 300 -6.12 -5.99 3.62
CA THR A 300 -5.48 -6.84 2.60
C THR A 300 -4.07 -7.28 3.01
N TYR A 301 -3.87 -7.56 4.32
CA TYR A 301 -2.56 -7.92 4.87
C TYR A 301 -1.89 -9.10 4.14
N ALA A 302 -2.65 -10.10 3.71
CA ALA A 302 -2.15 -11.29 3.01
C ALA A 302 -2.41 -11.26 1.50
N LYS A 303 -2.59 -10.07 0.88
CA LYS A 303 -2.90 -9.92 -0.55
C LYS A 303 -1.83 -10.54 -1.45
N ARG A 304 -0.56 -10.46 -1.04
CA ARG A 304 0.60 -10.99 -1.78
C ARG A 304 1.54 -11.68 -0.80
N PRO A 305 2.17 -12.80 -1.19
CA PRO A 305 3.13 -13.50 -0.33
C PRO A 305 4.30 -12.62 0.15
N ASP A 306 4.75 -11.69 -0.68
CA ASP A 306 5.84 -10.76 -0.35
C ASP A 306 5.46 -9.68 0.69
N ASN A 307 4.20 -9.59 1.07
CA ASN A 307 3.77 -8.74 2.19
C ASN A 307 3.97 -9.41 3.56
N MET A 308 4.07 -10.73 3.61
CA MET A 308 4.03 -11.48 4.87
C MET A 308 5.28 -11.33 5.77
N PRO A 309 6.51 -11.17 5.23
CA PRO A 309 7.70 -11.11 6.07
C PRO A 309 7.67 -10.03 7.16
N ILE A 310 7.10 -8.85 6.89
CA ILE A 310 7.04 -7.78 7.90
C ILE A 310 6.16 -8.14 9.09
N TYR A 311 5.06 -8.87 8.85
CA TYR A 311 4.16 -9.33 9.92
C TYR A 311 4.79 -10.44 10.76
N ALA A 312 5.67 -11.27 10.15
CA ALA A 312 6.34 -12.35 10.85
C ALA A 312 7.32 -11.85 11.92
N LEU A 313 7.92 -10.67 11.73
CA LEU A 313 9.05 -10.21 12.55
C LEU A 313 8.78 -10.14 14.06
N ARG A 314 7.55 -9.82 14.46
CA ARG A 314 7.18 -9.68 15.90
C ARG A 314 5.89 -10.42 16.26
N THR A 315 5.52 -11.42 15.47
CA THR A 315 4.38 -12.29 15.75
C THR A 315 4.84 -13.74 15.96
N SER A 316 3.89 -14.61 16.31
CA SER A 316 4.14 -16.04 16.44
C SER A 316 4.61 -16.71 15.13
N MET A 317 4.44 -16.08 13.99
CA MET A 317 5.00 -16.57 12.71
C MET A 317 6.55 -16.64 12.72
N ASN A 318 7.21 -15.79 13.49
CA ASN A 318 8.67 -15.81 13.63
C ASN A 318 9.19 -17.08 14.32
N GLN A 319 8.34 -17.79 15.05
CA GLN A 319 8.72 -19.05 15.72
C GLN A 319 9.06 -20.17 14.74
N ALA A 320 8.68 -20.05 13.47
CA ALA A 320 9.06 -20.99 12.43
C ALA A 320 10.55 -20.93 12.03
N GLY A 321 11.27 -19.85 12.44
CA GLY A 321 12.69 -19.67 12.15
C GLY A 321 13.03 -19.55 10.66
N MET A 322 12.03 -19.25 9.82
CA MET A 322 12.21 -19.13 8.37
C MET A 322 12.79 -17.77 8.00
N GLU A 323 13.72 -17.75 7.06
CA GLU A 323 14.13 -16.55 6.36
C GLU A 323 12.97 -15.97 5.52
N SER A 324 13.00 -14.65 5.28
CA SER A 324 11.91 -13.97 4.54
C SER A 324 11.62 -14.59 3.17
N SER A 325 12.64 -15.01 2.45
CA SER A 325 12.51 -15.69 1.15
C SER A 325 11.86 -17.06 1.27
N GLU A 326 12.22 -17.83 2.28
CA GLU A 326 11.65 -19.16 2.55
C GLU A 326 10.19 -19.06 2.93
N LEU A 327 9.82 -18.06 3.74
CA LEU A 327 8.43 -17.78 4.10
C LEU A 327 7.59 -17.42 2.87
N ILE A 328 8.11 -16.54 2.00
CA ILE A 328 7.45 -16.15 0.75
C ILE A 328 7.22 -17.39 -0.14
N ASP A 329 8.23 -18.23 -0.30
CA ASP A 329 8.14 -19.42 -1.14
C ASP A 329 7.23 -20.51 -0.54
N ALA A 330 7.21 -20.64 0.79
CA ALA A 330 6.27 -21.52 1.47
C ALA A 330 4.81 -21.06 1.24
N ILE A 331 4.55 -19.76 1.34
CA ILE A 331 3.21 -19.20 1.11
C ILE A 331 2.79 -19.32 -0.35
N LYS A 332 3.70 -19.11 -1.30
CA LYS A 332 3.42 -19.32 -2.73
C LYS A 332 3.02 -20.77 -3.02
N ARG A 333 3.70 -21.73 -2.41
CA ARG A 333 3.43 -23.17 -2.59
C ARG A 333 2.18 -23.63 -1.84
N GLY A 334 1.98 -23.15 -0.62
CA GLY A 334 0.86 -23.53 0.24
C GLY A 334 -0.46 -22.80 -0.06
N GLY A 335 -0.38 -21.69 -0.83
CA GLY A 335 -1.55 -20.94 -1.29
C GLY A 335 -2.48 -20.47 -0.17
N ALA A 336 -3.79 -20.47 -0.45
CA ALA A 336 -4.82 -20.00 0.47
C ALA A 336 -4.90 -20.85 1.75
N THR A 337 -4.68 -22.16 1.65
CA THR A 337 -4.74 -23.06 2.80
C THR A 337 -3.67 -22.73 3.85
N LEU A 338 -2.44 -22.47 3.43
CA LEU A 338 -1.39 -22.09 4.37
C LEU A 338 -1.66 -20.71 4.99
N GLN A 339 -2.17 -19.76 4.20
CA GLN A 339 -2.56 -18.44 4.72
C GLN A 339 -3.66 -18.55 5.78
N GLU A 340 -4.63 -19.43 5.60
CA GLU A 340 -5.69 -19.68 6.59
C GLU A 340 -5.13 -20.27 7.89
N ILE A 341 -4.29 -21.31 7.80
CA ILE A 341 -3.61 -21.90 8.96
C ILE A 341 -2.79 -20.86 9.72
N MET A 342 -2.07 -19.99 9.01
CA MET A 342 -1.31 -18.90 9.62
C MET A 342 -2.22 -17.89 10.32
N SER A 343 -3.34 -17.53 9.70
CA SER A 343 -4.33 -16.63 10.30
C SER A 343 -4.93 -17.20 11.59
N GLN A 344 -5.25 -18.49 11.60
CA GLN A 344 -5.74 -19.21 12.79
C GLN A 344 -4.67 -19.26 13.89
N ALA A 345 -3.41 -19.54 13.55
CA ALA A 345 -2.31 -19.54 14.51
C ALA A 345 -2.08 -18.15 15.14
N LEU A 346 -2.16 -17.10 14.33
CA LEU A 346 -2.07 -15.71 14.80
C LEU A 346 -3.27 -15.34 15.71
N ALA A 347 -4.49 -15.71 15.33
CA ALA A 347 -5.68 -15.46 16.12
C ALA A 347 -5.61 -16.21 17.46
N SER A 348 -5.15 -17.48 17.47
CA SER A 348 -5.00 -18.28 18.69
C SER A 348 -3.97 -17.70 19.66
N SER A 349 -2.93 -17.05 19.14
CA SER A 349 -1.94 -16.32 19.94
C SER A 349 -2.45 -14.93 20.39
N GLY A 350 -3.63 -14.51 19.96
CA GLY A 350 -4.19 -13.19 20.24
C GLY A 350 -3.46 -12.06 19.51
N GLN A 351 -2.83 -12.35 18.36
CA GLN A 351 -2.02 -11.39 17.58
C GLN A 351 -2.69 -10.94 16.28
N PHE A 352 -3.90 -11.42 16.02
CA PHE A 352 -4.62 -11.13 14.80
C PHE A 352 -6.13 -11.11 15.05
N ILE A 353 -6.80 -10.16 14.39
CA ILE A 353 -8.26 -10.12 14.27
C ILE A 353 -8.64 -9.70 12.86
N ARG A 354 -9.68 -10.33 12.32
CA ARG A 354 -10.25 -9.96 11.02
C ARG A 354 -11.74 -10.13 11.06
N ARG A 355 -12.45 -9.02 10.90
CA ARG A 355 -13.91 -8.99 10.86
C ARG A 355 -14.36 -8.29 9.59
N GLU A 356 -15.57 -8.60 9.18
CA GLU A 356 -16.21 -8.03 8.01
C GLU A 356 -17.57 -7.45 8.42
N ARG A 357 -18.06 -6.48 7.67
CA ARG A 357 -19.46 -6.06 7.81
C ARG A 357 -20.37 -7.21 7.39
N ASP A 358 -21.47 -7.38 8.10
CA ASP A 358 -22.56 -8.24 7.62
C ASP A 358 -23.13 -7.62 6.34
N MET A 359 -23.04 -8.38 5.25
CA MET A 359 -23.55 -8.01 3.94
C MET A 359 -24.93 -8.62 3.65
N THR A 360 -25.59 -9.16 4.69
CA THR A 360 -26.96 -9.67 4.56
C THR A 360 -27.89 -8.56 4.07
N GLY A 361 -28.61 -8.81 3.00
CA GLY A 361 -29.49 -7.82 2.36
C GLY A 361 -28.82 -6.90 1.34
N VAL A 362 -27.50 -7.05 1.10
CA VAL A 362 -26.82 -6.39 -0.03
C VAL A 362 -26.94 -7.26 -1.27
N THR A 363 -27.53 -6.70 -2.31
CA THR A 363 -27.60 -7.35 -3.63
C THR A 363 -26.39 -6.92 -4.46
N ILE A 364 -25.69 -7.89 -5.06
CA ILE A 364 -24.60 -7.65 -5.99
C ILE A 364 -25.08 -8.00 -7.39
N ASP A 365 -25.28 -6.98 -8.20
CA ASP A 365 -25.65 -7.11 -9.60
C ASP A 365 -24.42 -6.98 -10.51
N TRP A 366 -24.13 -8.01 -11.29
CA TRP A 366 -23.11 -8.00 -12.32
C TRP A 366 -23.75 -7.63 -13.66
N LYS A 367 -23.65 -6.34 -14.03
CA LYS A 367 -24.16 -5.88 -15.34
C LYS A 367 -23.07 -6.07 -16.39
N ALA A 368 -23.32 -6.95 -17.35
CA ALA A 368 -22.57 -7.01 -18.59
C ALA A 368 -23.15 -5.98 -19.58
N ILE A 369 -22.31 -5.46 -20.46
CA ILE A 369 -22.77 -4.69 -21.62
C ILE A 369 -23.21 -5.73 -22.65
N ASP A 370 -24.52 -5.84 -22.88
CA ASP A 370 -25.15 -6.86 -23.74
C ASP A 370 -25.79 -6.28 -25.01
N ASP A 371 -25.83 -4.96 -25.15
CA ASP A 371 -26.27 -4.29 -26.37
C ASP A 371 -25.31 -4.62 -27.53
N PRO A 372 -25.74 -5.30 -28.57
CA PRO A 372 -24.88 -5.76 -29.66
C PRO A 372 -24.17 -4.65 -30.41
N GLU A 373 -24.79 -3.47 -30.56
CA GLU A 373 -24.18 -2.32 -31.24
C GLU A 373 -23.06 -1.72 -30.38
N VAL A 374 -23.32 -1.53 -29.08
CA VAL A 374 -22.33 -1.03 -28.11
C VAL A 374 -21.15 -2.01 -27.99
N VAL A 375 -21.44 -3.32 -27.94
CA VAL A 375 -20.38 -4.36 -27.88
C VAL A 375 -19.54 -4.35 -29.16
N ALA A 376 -20.14 -4.16 -30.33
CA ALA A 376 -19.41 -4.11 -31.60
C ALA A 376 -18.53 -2.87 -31.67
N GLU A 377 -19.05 -1.70 -31.32
CA GLU A 377 -18.28 -0.43 -31.25
C GLU A 377 -17.10 -0.55 -30.28
N GLN A 378 -17.34 -1.05 -29.07
CA GLN A 378 -16.30 -1.23 -28.07
C GLN A 378 -15.24 -2.24 -28.49
N ARG A 379 -15.62 -3.31 -29.18
CA ARG A 379 -14.68 -4.30 -29.71
C ARG A 379 -13.77 -3.67 -30.76
N GLU A 380 -14.30 -2.89 -31.68
CA GLU A 380 -13.50 -2.21 -32.72
C GLU A 380 -12.52 -1.22 -32.07
N GLN A 381 -12.99 -0.42 -31.11
CA GLN A 381 -12.12 0.50 -30.36
C GLN A 381 -11.02 -0.25 -29.60
N TYR A 382 -11.36 -1.36 -28.93
CA TYR A 382 -10.41 -2.18 -28.18
C TYR A 382 -9.36 -2.81 -29.10
N ASP A 383 -9.77 -3.41 -30.21
CA ASP A 383 -8.86 -4.05 -31.17
C ASP A 383 -7.91 -3.02 -31.80
N SER A 384 -8.39 -1.82 -32.11
CA SER A 384 -7.57 -0.72 -32.62
C SER A 384 -6.52 -0.29 -31.60
N ILE A 385 -6.88 -0.14 -30.33
CA ILE A 385 -5.97 0.25 -29.25
C ILE A 385 -4.94 -0.85 -28.96
N ILE A 386 -5.34 -2.11 -28.95
CA ILE A 386 -4.41 -3.25 -28.80
C ILE A 386 -3.43 -3.32 -29.98
N GLY A 387 -3.91 -3.07 -31.21
CA GLY A 387 -3.06 -2.96 -32.39
C GLY A 387 -1.98 -1.90 -32.18
N LEU A 388 -2.36 -0.71 -31.78
CA LEU A 388 -1.44 0.40 -31.50
C LEU A 388 -0.44 0.08 -30.39
N PHE A 389 -0.87 -0.59 -29.30
CA PHE A 389 0.05 -1.02 -28.25
C PHE A 389 1.07 -2.05 -28.74
N ASN A 390 0.65 -2.99 -29.56
CA ASN A 390 1.57 -3.95 -30.17
C ASN A 390 2.60 -3.24 -31.07
N ASP A 391 2.19 -2.26 -31.85
CA ASP A 391 3.09 -1.47 -32.69
C ASP A 391 4.11 -0.69 -31.85
N ILE A 392 3.68 -0.06 -30.75
CA ILE A 392 4.57 0.66 -29.81
C ILE A 392 5.56 -0.30 -29.15
N ILE A 393 5.10 -1.46 -28.69
CA ILE A 393 5.95 -2.47 -28.05
C ILE A 393 6.97 -3.02 -29.07
N ASN A 394 6.53 -3.30 -30.28
CA ASN A 394 7.42 -3.75 -31.36
C ASN A 394 8.44 -2.68 -31.75
N PHE A 395 8.02 -1.43 -31.86
CA PHE A 395 8.92 -0.30 -32.12
C PHE A 395 9.97 -0.18 -31.02
N GLN A 396 9.55 -0.20 -29.76
CA GLN A 396 10.46 -0.14 -28.62
C GLN A 396 11.46 -1.30 -28.64
N ARG A 397 10.98 -2.51 -28.87
CA ARG A 397 11.83 -3.70 -28.88
C ARG A 397 12.81 -3.71 -30.04
N THR A 398 12.35 -3.31 -31.23
CA THR A 398 13.14 -3.42 -32.47
C THR A 398 14.11 -2.23 -32.64
N TYR A 399 13.66 -1.02 -32.36
CA TYR A 399 14.43 0.19 -32.67
C TYR A 399 15.06 0.81 -31.40
N VAL A 400 14.27 1.03 -30.35
CA VAL A 400 14.76 1.73 -29.14
C VAL A 400 15.78 0.88 -28.39
N SER A 401 15.49 -0.40 -28.16
CA SER A 401 16.42 -1.30 -27.47
C SER A 401 17.70 -1.50 -28.28
N ALA A 402 17.57 -1.75 -29.57
CA ALA A 402 18.75 -1.89 -30.47
C ALA A 402 19.61 -0.62 -30.54
N TYR A 403 18.98 0.55 -30.53
CA TYR A 403 19.72 1.82 -30.47
C TYR A 403 20.47 1.98 -29.15
N VAL A 404 19.79 1.70 -28.03
CA VAL A 404 20.38 1.77 -26.67
C VAL A 404 21.56 0.80 -26.55
N ASP A 405 21.40 -0.44 -27.04
CA ASP A 405 22.45 -1.46 -26.97
C ASP A 405 23.67 -1.04 -27.82
N ARG A 406 23.46 -0.64 -29.05
CA ARG A 406 24.55 -0.15 -29.95
C ARG A 406 25.27 1.06 -29.32
N ARG A 407 24.52 2.01 -28.75
CA ARG A 407 25.11 3.20 -28.14
C ARG A 407 25.89 2.86 -26.86
N ASN A 408 25.44 1.89 -26.10
CA ASN A 408 26.17 1.39 -24.93
C ASN A 408 27.44 0.63 -25.34
N GLU A 409 27.44 -0.10 -26.46
CA GLU A 409 28.63 -0.73 -27.04
C GLU A 409 29.66 0.29 -27.46
N GLU A 410 29.25 1.33 -28.23
CA GLU A 410 30.13 2.44 -28.65
C GLU A 410 30.74 3.14 -27.43
N LEU A 411 29.95 3.43 -26.40
CA LEU A 411 30.43 4.04 -25.16
C LEU A 411 31.37 3.11 -24.36
N ALA A 412 31.15 1.81 -24.39
CA ALA A 412 32.02 0.85 -23.75
C ALA A 412 33.40 0.74 -24.43
N GLU A 413 33.44 0.86 -25.77
CA GLU A 413 34.68 0.90 -26.53
C GLU A 413 35.48 2.17 -26.19
N VAL A 414 34.82 3.34 -26.13
CA VAL A 414 35.46 4.61 -25.75
C VAL A 414 35.98 4.53 -24.30
N GLN A 415 35.20 3.98 -23.37
CA GLN A 415 35.61 3.82 -21.99
C GLN A 415 36.80 2.88 -21.82
N SER A 416 36.87 1.80 -22.60
CA SER A 416 38.00 0.89 -22.60
C SER A 416 39.27 1.55 -23.09
N SER A 417 39.17 2.47 -24.08
CA SER A 417 40.30 3.19 -24.65
C SER A 417 40.90 4.25 -23.69
N ILE A 418 40.10 4.79 -22.77
CA ILE A 418 40.53 5.77 -21.76
C ILE A 418 40.79 5.17 -20.37
N GLY A 419 40.80 3.84 -20.25
CA GLY A 419 41.18 3.13 -19.03
C GLY A 419 40.20 3.19 -17.88
N ILE A 420 38.93 3.54 -18.12
CA ILE A 420 37.88 3.55 -17.09
C ILE A 420 37.36 2.12 -16.86
N MET A 421 37.51 1.60 -15.64
CA MET A 421 37.08 0.26 -15.29
C MET A 421 35.57 0.07 -15.39
N ARG A 422 35.16 -1.15 -15.82
CA ARG A 422 33.76 -1.60 -15.82
C ARG A 422 33.21 -1.63 -14.39
N GLY A 423 32.14 -0.87 -14.15
CA GLY A 423 31.42 -0.84 -12.88
C GLY A 423 30.10 -0.08 -12.99
N THR A 424 29.37 0.04 -11.88
CA THR A 424 28.11 0.80 -11.78
C THR A 424 28.25 2.30 -12.08
N GLU A 425 29.46 2.79 -12.29
CA GLU A 425 29.81 4.15 -12.71
C GLU A 425 29.93 4.31 -14.25
N ALA A 426 29.75 3.23 -15.01
CA ALA A 426 29.85 3.28 -16.46
C ALA A 426 28.80 4.24 -17.04
N LEU A 427 29.27 5.14 -17.90
CA LEU A 427 28.44 5.97 -18.76
C LEU A 427 27.56 5.03 -19.60
N GLY A 428 26.25 5.20 -19.56
CA GLY A 428 25.34 4.34 -20.30
C GLY A 428 23.96 4.98 -20.45
N ILE A 429 23.33 4.68 -21.58
CA ILE A 429 21.95 5.03 -21.85
C ILE A 429 21.06 3.93 -21.29
N LYS A 430 20.07 4.30 -20.48
CA LYS A 430 19.09 3.33 -19.96
C LYS A 430 17.75 3.52 -20.67
N ASN A 431 17.25 2.42 -21.21
CA ASN A 431 15.88 2.33 -21.66
C ASN A 431 14.94 2.35 -20.43
N GLN A 432 13.91 3.21 -20.46
CA GLN A 432 12.87 3.16 -19.43
C GLN A 432 11.84 2.08 -19.80
N PRO A 433 11.53 1.13 -18.89
CA PRO A 433 10.56 0.09 -19.18
C PRO A 433 9.19 0.69 -19.52
N PHE A 434 8.67 0.36 -20.70
CA PHE A 434 7.35 0.82 -21.15
C PHE A 434 6.20 0.08 -20.43
N ALA A 435 6.48 -1.06 -19.81
CA ALA A 435 5.49 -1.93 -19.20
C ALA A 435 4.57 -1.26 -18.17
N SER A 436 5.11 -0.39 -17.31
CA SER A 436 4.29 0.33 -16.32
C SER A 436 3.37 1.36 -16.96
N LYS A 437 3.81 1.98 -18.06
CA LYS A 437 3.01 2.95 -18.82
C LYS A 437 1.92 2.25 -19.62
N THR A 438 2.24 1.11 -20.25
CA THR A 438 1.27 0.25 -20.93
C THR A 438 0.16 -0.21 -19.97
N TYR A 439 0.52 -0.63 -18.76
CA TYR A 439 -0.47 -1.02 -17.75
C TYR A 439 -1.42 0.13 -17.43
N ASN A 440 -0.90 1.33 -17.18
CA ASN A 440 -1.74 2.50 -16.89
C ASN A 440 -2.65 2.86 -18.06
N MET A 441 -2.15 2.78 -19.31
CA MET A 441 -2.93 3.05 -20.51
C MET A 441 -4.04 2.02 -20.68
N VAL A 442 -3.77 0.72 -20.49
CA VAL A 442 -4.80 -0.33 -20.51
C VAL A 442 -5.88 -0.08 -19.46
N GLN A 443 -5.49 0.32 -18.23
CA GLN A 443 -6.48 0.66 -17.20
C GLN A 443 -7.37 1.84 -17.60
N GLN A 444 -6.81 2.85 -18.26
CA GLN A 444 -7.56 4.00 -18.76
C GLN A 444 -8.53 3.61 -19.87
N VAL A 445 -8.12 2.76 -20.80
CA VAL A 445 -8.99 2.23 -21.85
C VAL A 445 -10.16 1.46 -21.25
N LEU A 446 -9.89 0.55 -20.31
CA LEU A 446 -10.93 -0.21 -19.62
C LEU A 446 -11.89 0.69 -18.84
N LEU A 447 -11.40 1.78 -18.26
CA LEU A 447 -12.23 2.78 -17.60
C LEU A 447 -13.14 3.50 -18.61
N SER A 448 -12.57 3.95 -19.74
CA SER A 448 -13.32 4.64 -20.80
C SER A 448 -14.44 3.78 -21.37
N LEU A 449 -14.18 2.51 -21.64
CA LEU A 449 -15.18 1.56 -22.16
C LEU A 449 -16.36 1.36 -21.20
N LYS A 450 -16.13 1.44 -19.88
CA LYS A 450 -17.15 1.26 -18.85
C LYS A 450 -17.86 2.56 -18.46
N ALA A 451 -17.25 3.71 -18.72
CA ALA A 451 -17.71 5.01 -18.18
C ALA A 451 -19.12 5.36 -18.63
N ARG A 452 -19.44 5.14 -19.92
CA ARG A 452 -20.76 5.45 -20.52
C ARG A 452 -21.88 4.68 -19.83
N GLU A 453 -21.71 3.37 -19.67
CA GLU A 453 -22.73 2.52 -19.05
C GLU A 453 -22.82 2.75 -17.54
N ALA A 454 -21.71 2.98 -16.87
CA ALA A 454 -21.72 3.35 -15.46
C ALA A 454 -22.44 4.69 -15.22
N ALA A 455 -22.22 5.70 -16.09
CA ALA A 455 -22.92 6.97 -16.02
C ALA A 455 -24.42 6.82 -16.28
N LYS A 456 -24.81 6.03 -17.31
CA LYS A 456 -26.22 5.74 -17.63
C LYS A 456 -26.93 5.08 -16.45
N SER A 457 -26.34 4.03 -15.88
CA SER A 457 -26.87 3.38 -14.69
C SER A 457 -26.96 4.33 -13.48
N GLY A 458 -25.93 5.15 -13.26
CA GLY A 458 -25.94 6.13 -12.18
C GLY A 458 -27.04 7.18 -12.33
N ILE A 459 -27.26 7.71 -13.53
CA ILE A 459 -28.35 8.65 -13.83
C ILE A 459 -29.72 8.03 -13.57
N GLU A 460 -29.91 6.76 -13.92
CA GLU A 460 -31.13 6.01 -13.68
C GLU A 460 -31.44 5.91 -12.18
N HIS A 461 -30.46 5.51 -11.36
CA HIS A 461 -30.60 5.43 -9.92
C HIS A 461 -30.86 6.81 -9.28
N LEU A 462 -30.19 7.88 -9.76
CA LEU A 462 -30.46 9.24 -9.29
C LEU A 462 -31.90 9.68 -9.60
N LYS A 463 -32.45 9.36 -10.79
CA LYS A 463 -33.84 9.65 -11.14
C LYS A 463 -34.83 8.93 -10.22
N ASN A 464 -34.46 7.79 -9.70
CA ASN A 464 -35.26 7.02 -8.73
C ASN A 464 -35.09 7.54 -7.27
N GLY A 465 -34.33 8.63 -7.06
CA GLY A 465 -34.09 9.22 -5.74
C GLY A 465 -33.04 8.47 -4.90
N GLU A 466 -32.28 7.57 -5.50
CA GLU A 466 -31.24 6.79 -4.83
C GLU A 466 -29.93 7.56 -4.76
N LYS A 467 -29.08 7.23 -3.77
CA LYS A 467 -27.72 7.74 -3.66
C LYS A 467 -26.77 6.84 -4.41
N ILE A 468 -25.89 7.41 -5.21
CA ILE A 468 -24.89 6.66 -5.96
C ILE A 468 -23.46 6.98 -5.49
N VAL A 469 -22.60 5.98 -5.56
CA VAL A 469 -21.14 6.11 -5.40
C VAL A 469 -20.47 5.37 -6.54
N ILE A 470 -19.69 6.07 -7.34
CA ILE A 470 -18.91 5.46 -8.44
C ILE A 470 -17.47 5.31 -7.97
N ALA A 471 -17.01 4.08 -7.82
CA ALA A 471 -15.63 3.77 -7.45
C ALA A 471 -14.79 3.52 -8.71
N LEU A 472 -13.68 4.25 -8.85
CA LEU A 472 -12.78 4.18 -10.00
C LEU A 472 -11.41 3.63 -9.57
N ASN A 473 -10.80 2.81 -10.43
CA ASN A 473 -9.44 2.31 -10.21
C ASN A 473 -8.37 3.39 -10.40
N ASN A 474 -8.67 4.41 -11.22
CA ASN A 474 -7.77 5.50 -11.53
C ASN A 474 -8.59 6.78 -11.69
N THR A 475 -8.15 7.87 -11.04
CA THR A 475 -8.83 9.17 -11.10
C THR A 475 -8.50 9.96 -12.36
N ASN A 476 -7.57 9.49 -13.21
CA ASN A 476 -7.04 10.23 -14.38
C ASN A 476 -6.54 11.66 -14.05
N GLU A 477 -6.19 11.90 -12.80
CA GLU A 477 -5.83 13.22 -12.28
C GLU A 477 -4.68 13.87 -13.07
N SER A 478 -3.74 13.06 -13.58
CA SER A 478 -2.68 13.52 -14.46
C SER A 478 -3.16 14.01 -15.84
N GLN A 479 -4.39 13.70 -16.22
CA GLN A 479 -5.03 14.13 -17.48
C GLN A 479 -6.05 15.25 -17.22
N THR A 480 -6.83 15.12 -16.16
CA THR A 480 -7.85 16.11 -15.79
C THR A 480 -7.25 17.37 -15.17
N GLY A 481 -6.05 17.31 -14.62
CA GLY A 481 -5.35 18.46 -14.02
C GLY A 481 -4.96 19.59 -14.99
N GLN A 482 -5.17 19.41 -16.30
CA GLN A 482 -5.01 20.46 -17.31
C GLN A 482 -6.30 21.25 -17.58
N PHE A 483 -7.45 20.79 -17.06
CA PHE A 483 -8.75 21.42 -17.26
C PHE A 483 -9.13 22.23 -16.00
N GLY A 484 -9.77 23.37 -16.20
CA GLY A 484 -10.32 24.19 -15.13
C GLY A 484 -11.58 23.56 -14.52
N ILE A 485 -11.91 23.97 -13.30
CA ILE A 485 -13.17 23.53 -12.66
C ILE A 485 -14.35 24.11 -13.44
N GLY A 486 -15.22 23.22 -13.95
CA GLY A 486 -16.40 23.58 -14.75
C GLY A 486 -16.16 23.60 -16.27
N GLU A 487 -14.97 23.28 -16.74
CA GLU A 487 -14.74 23.01 -18.15
C GLU A 487 -15.35 21.67 -18.56
N GLU A 488 -16.06 21.67 -19.69
CA GLU A 488 -16.61 20.45 -20.30
C GLU A 488 -15.45 19.65 -20.90
N ILE A 489 -15.28 18.43 -20.44
CA ILE A 489 -14.25 17.51 -20.95
C ILE A 489 -14.93 16.65 -22.02
N ASP A 490 -14.65 16.93 -23.29
CA ASP A 490 -14.92 15.96 -24.36
C ASP A 490 -14.21 14.65 -24.03
N ALA A 491 -14.76 13.55 -24.49
CA ALA A 491 -14.32 12.18 -24.16
C ALA A 491 -12.81 12.05 -23.95
N PRO A 492 -12.33 11.33 -22.94
CA PRO A 492 -10.92 11.34 -22.54
C PRO A 492 -10.02 11.07 -23.74
N ASP A 493 -9.25 12.08 -24.14
CA ASP A 493 -8.34 11.99 -25.26
C ASP A 493 -7.17 11.05 -24.91
N LEU A 494 -7.34 9.79 -25.28
CA LEU A 494 -6.29 8.76 -25.17
C LEU A 494 -5.01 9.19 -25.91
N GLY A 495 -5.12 10.10 -26.90
CA GLY A 495 -4.00 10.66 -27.63
C GLY A 495 -3.00 11.38 -26.73
N VAL A 496 -3.44 12.10 -25.71
CA VAL A 496 -2.55 12.77 -24.74
C VAL A 496 -1.76 11.74 -23.93
N SER A 497 -2.41 10.67 -23.47
CA SER A 497 -1.73 9.60 -22.74
C SER A 497 -0.79 8.80 -23.60
N LEU A 498 -1.18 8.52 -24.84
CA LEU A 498 -0.35 7.86 -25.85
C LEU A 498 0.86 8.73 -26.20
N LYS A 499 0.67 10.03 -26.44
CA LYS A 499 1.75 10.97 -26.70
C LYS A 499 2.76 11.02 -25.55
N LYS A 500 2.30 11.20 -24.31
CA LYS A 500 3.16 11.15 -23.11
C LYS A 500 3.84 9.78 -22.93
N GLY A 501 3.17 8.71 -23.32
CA GLY A 501 3.71 7.35 -23.33
C GLY A 501 4.86 7.22 -24.34
N LEU A 502 4.64 7.64 -25.59
CA LEU A 502 5.62 7.64 -26.66
C LEU A 502 6.82 8.53 -26.34
N GLU A 503 6.60 9.78 -25.93
CA GLU A 503 7.66 10.69 -25.51
C GLU A 503 8.54 10.06 -24.42
N GLY A 504 7.94 9.32 -23.49
CA GLY A 504 8.70 8.63 -22.45
C GLY A 504 9.49 7.41 -22.94
N THR A 505 9.08 6.74 -24.02
CA THR A 505 9.85 5.63 -24.61
C THR A 505 11.06 6.11 -25.39
N LEU A 506 10.96 7.30 -25.97
CA LEU A 506 12.04 7.95 -26.72
C LEU A 506 13.01 8.73 -25.82
N ARG A 507 12.73 8.81 -24.52
CA ARG A 507 13.56 9.54 -23.56
C ARG A 507 14.69 8.67 -23.05
N TYR A 508 15.91 9.15 -23.16
CA TYR A 508 17.08 8.52 -22.55
C TYR A 508 17.70 9.43 -21.48
N THR A 509 18.43 8.81 -20.56
CA THR A 509 19.24 9.52 -19.58
C THR A 509 20.67 9.04 -19.73
N SER A 510 21.59 9.94 -19.99
CA SER A 510 23.03 9.67 -19.99
C SER A 510 23.69 10.37 -18.81
N LYS A 511 24.73 9.77 -18.24
CA LYS A 511 25.63 10.41 -17.31
C LYS A 511 26.89 10.85 -18.02
N ASN A 512 27.30 12.10 -17.84
CA ASN A 512 28.59 12.57 -18.34
C ASN A 512 29.72 12.27 -17.35
N ALA A 513 30.97 12.49 -17.75
CA ALA A 513 32.16 12.24 -16.94
C ALA A 513 32.24 13.09 -15.64
N LYS A 514 31.34 14.09 -15.47
CA LYS A 514 31.23 14.94 -14.28
C LYS A 514 30.06 14.55 -13.36
N ASP A 515 29.47 13.36 -13.57
CA ASP A 515 28.33 12.85 -12.80
C ASP A 515 27.02 13.66 -12.92
N GLU A 516 26.95 14.57 -13.92
CA GLU A 516 25.74 15.29 -14.28
C GLU A 516 24.88 14.42 -15.18
N SER A 517 23.59 14.29 -14.86
CA SER A 517 22.64 13.52 -15.67
C SER A 517 22.07 14.42 -16.76
N GLU A 518 22.36 14.11 -18.02
CA GLU A 518 21.67 14.70 -19.16
C GLU A 518 20.51 13.80 -19.61
N SER A 519 19.37 14.39 -19.89
CA SER A 519 18.25 13.70 -20.50
C SER A 519 17.97 14.28 -21.90
N GLY A 520 17.82 13.40 -22.86
CA GLY A 520 17.51 13.76 -24.23
C GLY A 520 16.47 12.84 -24.84
N TYR A 521 16.09 13.12 -26.09
CA TYR A 521 15.22 12.26 -26.87
C TYR A 521 16.03 11.57 -27.96
N ILE A 522 15.65 10.35 -28.30
CA ILE A 522 16.16 9.64 -29.48
C ILE A 522 15.51 10.29 -30.69
N ASN A 523 16.31 10.95 -31.55
CA ASN A 523 15.87 11.58 -32.78
C ASN A 523 15.78 10.55 -33.91
#